data_9b3f9b2e4aa8a6357d4d0f10c2ee406a
#
_entry.id   9b3f9b2e4aa8a6357d4d0f10c2ee406a
#
_cell.length_a   1.000
_cell.length_b   1.000
_cell.length_c   1.000
_cell.angle_alpha   90.00
_cell.angle_beta   90.00
_cell.angle_gamma   90.00
#
_symmetry.space_group_name_H-M   'P 1'
#
loop_
_entity.id
_entity.type
_entity.pdbx_description
1 polymer ?
#
loop_
_entity_poly.entity_id
_entity_poly.type
_entity_poly.pdbx_seq_one_letter_code
_entity_poly.pdbx_strand_id
1 'polypeptide(L)'
;MPYVRGRERSRRPDDILAEVRELAASGCREVTLLGQNVNSYGRGLPPDRDGRVWGFADLLRAVNAVDGIARIRFTTSHPRDFSDEMIEAAASCDKVCEHFHLPLQAGSDRVLKMMNRGYTSARYLDLVDRIRQAVPGASITTDIMVGFPGETE
;
A
#
# COMPACT_ATOMS: atom_id res chain seq x y z
N MET A 1 17.17 -2.02 1.79
CA MET A 1 17.94 -3.28 1.88
C MET A 1 18.43 -3.78 0.51
N PRO A 2 19.10 -2.93 -0.31
CA PRO A 2 19.46 -3.31 -1.67
C PRO A 2 20.56 -4.38 -1.75
N TYR A 3 21.37 -4.50 -0.71
CA TYR A 3 22.52 -5.43 -0.71
C TYR A 3 22.15 -6.92 -0.52
N VAL A 4 20.97 -7.21 0.02
CA VAL A 4 20.55 -8.60 0.33
C VAL A 4 19.32 -9.05 -0.48
N ARG A 5 18.52 -8.13 -1.03
CA ARG A 5 17.30 -8.47 -1.79
C ARG A 5 17.28 -7.92 -3.22
N GLY A 6 18.30 -7.14 -3.62
CA GLY A 6 18.38 -6.53 -4.93
C GLY A 6 17.36 -5.40 -5.12
N ARG A 7 17.07 -5.08 -6.38
CA ARG A 7 16.06 -4.07 -6.75
C ARG A 7 14.65 -4.63 -6.62
N GLU A 8 13.70 -3.77 -6.22
CA GLU A 8 12.28 -4.12 -6.24
C GLU A 8 11.85 -4.56 -7.66
N ARG A 9 11.06 -5.61 -7.70
CA ARG A 9 10.45 -6.12 -8.93
C ARG A 9 8.97 -6.35 -8.69
N SER A 10 8.15 -5.66 -9.46
CA SER A 10 6.70 -5.92 -9.48
C SER A 10 6.41 -7.14 -10.36
N ARG A 11 5.52 -8.00 -9.90
CA ARG A 11 4.95 -9.07 -10.74
C ARG A 11 4.00 -8.46 -11.76
N ARG A 12 3.82 -9.12 -12.89
CA ARG A 12 2.86 -8.67 -13.89
C ARG A 12 1.43 -8.76 -13.33
N PRO A 13 0.55 -7.80 -13.69
CA PRO A 13 -0.84 -7.83 -13.24
C PRO A 13 -1.55 -9.13 -13.62
N ASP A 14 -1.34 -9.62 -14.85
CA ASP A 14 -1.95 -10.86 -15.35
C ASP A 14 -1.61 -12.07 -14.47
N ASP A 15 -0.35 -12.19 -14.02
CA ASP A 15 0.12 -13.29 -13.17
C ASP A 15 -0.53 -13.23 -11.77
N ILE A 16 -0.68 -12.01 -11.23
CA ILE A 16 -1.34 -11.80 -9.93
C ILE A 16 -2.83 -12.13 -10.05
N LEU A 17 -3.49 -11.65 -11.09
CA LEU A 17 -4.91 -11.90 -11.32
C LEU A 17 -5.21 -13.37 -11.60
N ALA A 18 -4.33 -14.08 -12.31
CA ALA A 18 -4.46 -15.52 -12.51
C ALA A 18 -4.40 -16.26 -11.17
N GLU A 19 -3.41 -15.97 -10.33
CA GLU A 19 -3.28 -16.56 -8.99
C GLU A 19 -4.50 -16.26 -8.11
N VAL A 20 -4.98 -15.01 -8.09
CA VAL A 20 -6.16 -14.63 -7.29
C VAL A 20 -7.40 -15.40 -7.76
N ARG A 21 -7.59 -15.60 -9.07
CA ARG A 21 -8.70 -16.40 -9.61
C ARG A 21 -8.60 -17.89 -9.23
N GLU A 22 -7.40 -18.47 -9.26
CA GLU A 22 -7.16 -19.84 -8.81
C GLU A 22 -7.47 -20.01 -7.31
N LEU A 23 -7.03 -19.06 -6.49
CA LEU A 23 -7.35 -19.05 -5.06
C LEU A 23 -8.86 -18.93 -4.83
N ALA A 24 -9.54 -18.05 -5.54
CA ALA A 24 -10.99 -17.91 -5.47
C ALA A 24 -11.72 -19.21 -5.88
N ALA A 25 -11.28 -19.86 -6.95
CA ALA A 25 -11.83 -21.13 -7.42
C ALA A 25 -11.60 -22.27 -6.40
N SER A 26 -10.52 -22.22 -5.61
CA SER A 26 -10.26 -23.16 -4.53
C SER A 26 -11.06 -22.87 -3.24
N GLY A 27 -11.89 -21.82 -3.22
CA GLY A 27 -12.72 -21.44 -2.08
C GLY A 27 -12.08 -20.38 -1.16
N CYS A 28 -10.92 -19.82 -1.51
CA CYS A 28 -10.34 -18.71 -0.77
C CYS A 28 -11.21 -17.46 -0.89
N ARG A 29 -11.55 -16.85 0.25
CA ARG A 29 -12.46 -15.68 0.32
C ARG A 29 -11.75 -14.38 0.64
N GLU A 30 -10.52 -14.44 1.13
CA GLU A 30 -9.73 -13.27 1.50
C GLU A 30 -8.31 -13.38 0.93
N VAL A 31 -7.81 -12.31 0.36
CA VAL A 31 -6.43 -12.21 -0.12
C VAL A 31 -5.74 -11.01 0.52
N THR A 32 -4.46 -11.18 0.83
CA THR A 32 -3.61 -10.07 1.30
C THR A 32 -2.51 -9.81 0.28
N LEU A 33 -2.50 -8.61 -0.29
CA LEU A 33 -1.45 -8.17 -1.20
C LEU A 33 -0.23 -7.72 -0.40
N LEU A 34 0.90 -8.36 -0.64
CA LEU A 34 2.14 -8.15 0.09
C LEU A 34 3.25 -7.62 -0.81
N GLY A 35 4.09 -6.76 -0.26
CA GLY A 35 5.29 -6.25 -0.92
C GLY A 35 6.22 -5.57 0.08
N GLN A 36 7.40 -5.12 -0.34
CA GLN A 36 8.25 -4.27 0.51
C GLN A 36 7.68 -2.86 0.66
N ASN A 37 7.04 -2.36 -0.39
CA ASN A 37 6.25 -1.15 -0.43
C ASN A 37 5.19 -1.36 -1.52
N VAL A 38 3.98 -1.77 -1.14
CA VAL A 38 2.91 -2.08 -2.10
C VAL A 38 2.51 -0.86 -2.93
N ASN A 39 2.66 0.35 -2.38
CA ASN A 39 2.34 1.60 -3.05
C ASN A 39 3.24 1.88 -4.26
N SER A 40 4.44 1.27 -4.29
CA SER A 40 5.37 1.39 -5.42
C SER A 40 5.12 0.35 -6.51
N TYR A 41 4.08 -0.48 -6.39
CA TYR A 41 3.73 -1.46 -7.40
C TYR A 41 3.61 -0.82 -8.78
N GLY A 42 4.12 -1.51 -9.76
CA GLY A 42 4.13 -1.07 -11.16
C GLY A 42 5.36 -0.26 -11.55
N ARG A 43 6.15 0.25 -10.61
CA ARG A 43 7.39 0.95 -10.93
C ARG A 43 8.34 0.02 -11.71
N GLY A 44 8.68 0.45 -12.92
CA GLY A 44 9.57 -0.31 -13.82
C GLY A 44 8.91 -1.50 -14.52
N LEU A 45 7.61 -1.71 -14.39
CA LEU A 45 6.88 -2.58 -15.29
C LEU A 45 6.71 -1.90 -16.66
N PRO A 46 6.93 -2.65 -17.75
CA PRO A 46 6.53 -2.16 -19.05
C PRO A 46 5.00 -2.04 -19.13
N PRO A 47 4.46 -1.17 -19.99
CA PRO A 47 3.04 -1.18 -20.29
C PRO A 47 2.56 -2.58 -20.68
N ASP A 48 1.29 -2.87 -20.40
CA ASP A 48 0.66 -4.10 -20.83
C ASP A 48 0.43 -4.11 -22.37
N ARG A 49 -0.26 -5.15 -22.87
CA ARG A 49 -0.52 -5.32 -24.31
C ARG A 49 -1.34 -4.18 -24.91
N ASP A 50 -2.12 -3.51 -24.07
CA ASP A 50 -3.01 -2.40 -24.45
C ASP A 50 -2.33 -1.03 -24.24
N GLY A 51 -1.04 -1.02 -23.84
CA GLY A 51 -0.26 0.18 -23.57
C GLY A 51 -0.52 0.81 -22.20
N ARG A 52 -1.24 0.14 -21.29
CA ARG A 52 -1.57 0.66 -19.97
C ARG A 52 -0.39 0.50 -19.01
N VAL A 53 -0.08 1.58 -18.30
CA VAL A 53 0.86 1.56 -17.18
C VAL A 53 0.07 1.26 -15.90
N TRP A 54 0.42 0.17 -15.24
CA TRP A 54 -0.27 -0.29 -14.04
C TRP A 54 0.34 0.29 -12.78
N GLY A 55 -0.52 0.84 -11.90
CA GLY A 55 -0.20 1.20 -10.53
C GLY A 55 -0.92 0.30 -9.53
N PHE A 56 -0.68 0.53 -8.23
CA PHE A 56 -1.31 -0.27 -7.18
C PHE A 56 -2.83 -0.05 -7.12
N ALA A 57 -3.30 1.18 -7.37
CA ALA A 57 -4.73 1.48 -7.47
C ALA A 57 -5.43 0.66 -8.58
N ASP A 58 -4.77 0.51 -9.74
CA ASP A 58 -5.28 -0.32 -10.83
C ASP A 58 -5.36 -1.79 -10.44
N LEU A 59 -4.32 -2.28 -9.74
CA LEU A 59 -4.29 -3.65 -9.25
C LEU A 59 -5.42 -3.90 -8.23
N LEU A 60 -5.66 -2.97 -7.31
CA LEU A 60 -6.76 -3.07 -6.33
C LEU A 60 -8.10 -3.18 -7.04
N ARG A 61 -8.38 -2.30 -8.01
CA ARG A 61 -9.63 -2.34 -8.80
C ARG A 61 -9.78 -3.66 -9.56
N ALA A 62 -8.68 -4.15 -10.15
CA ALA A 62 -8.72 -5.40 -10.91
C ALA A 62 -8.93 -6.63 -10.01
N VAL A 63 -8.30 -6.68 -8.83
CA VAL A 63 -8.52 -7.76 -7.86
C VAL A 63 -9.94 -7.67 -7.27
N ASN A 64 -10.46 -6.45 -7.06
CA ASN A 64 -11.84 -6.23 -6.60
C ASN A 64 -12.88 -6.82 -7.57
N ALA A 65 -12.59 -6.84 -8.86
CA ALA A 65 -13.46 -7.41 -9.89
C ALA A 65 -13.42 -8.95 -9.95
N VAL A 66 -12.53 -9.62 -9.19
CA VAL A 66 -12.46 -11.09 -9.20
C VAL A 66 -13.62 -11.67 -8.40
N ASP A 67 -14.43 -12.52 -9.04
CA ASP A 67 -15.52 -13.23 -8.37
C ASP A 67 -14.98 -14.26 -7.37
N GLY A 68 -15.73 -14.48 -6.29
CA GLY A 68 -15.36 -15.42 -5.23
C GLY A 68 -14.53 -14.81 -4.09
N ILE A 69 -13.73 -13.78 -4.35
CA ILE A 69 -13.06 -13.01 -3.30
C ILE A 69 -14.09 -12.10 -2.62
N ALA A 70 -14.08 -12.09 -1.29
CA ALA A 70 -14.94 -11.26 -0.46
C ALA A 70 -14.18 -10.15 0.26
N ARG A 71 -12.87 -10.32 0.52
CA ARG A 71 -12.04 -9.33 1.21
C ARG A 71 -10.66 -9.22 0.59
N ILE A 72 -10.19 -7.98 0.49
CA ILE A 72 -8.85 -7.64 0.02
C ILE A 72 -8.16 -6.83 1.10
N ARG A 73 -6.99 -7.29 1.53
CA ARG A 73 -6.10 -6.55 2.43
C ARG A 73 -4.80 -6.23 1.73
N PHE A 74 -4.13 -5.22 2.19
CA PHE A 74 -2.76 -4.92 1.81
C PHE A 74 -1.98 -4.36 2.99
N THR A 75 -0.68 -4.59 3.00
CA THR A 75 0.21 -4.12 4.06
C THR A 75 1.47 -3.54 3.46
N THR A 76 2.34 -3.00 4.32
CA THR A 76 3.63 -2.43 3.91
C THR A 76 3.49 -1.18 3.04
N SER A 77 2.53 -0.33 3.38
CA SER A 77 2.36 0.98 2.73
C SER A 77 3.36 1.99 3.28
N HIS A 78 4.00 2.74 2.38
CA HIS A 78 4.87 3.84 2.79
C HIS A 78 4.11 5.17 2.66
N PRO A 79 4.00 5.99 3.73
CA PRO A 79 3.18 7.21 3.71
C PRO A 79 3.53 8.19 2.57
N ARG A 80 4.82 8.27 2.21
CA ARG A 80 5.28 9.11 1.08
C ARG A 80 4.65 8.73 -0.26
N ASP A 81 4.44 7.43 -0.46
CA ASP A 81 4.04 6.88 -1.76
C ASP A 81 2.52 6.59 -1.81
N PHE A 82 1.76 6.99 -0.79
CA PHE A 82 0.31 6.83 -0.75
C PHE A 82 -0.35 7.95 -1.54
N SER A 83 -0.86 7.65 -2.74
CA SER A 83 -1.44 8.62 -3.66
C SER A 83 -2.95 8.79 -3.47
N ASP A 84 -3.51 9.88 -4.00
CA ASP A 84 -4.94 10.12 -4.02
C ASP A 84 -5.70 9.05 -4.79
N GLU A 85 -5.13 8.55 -5.90
CA GLU A 85 -5.69 7.44 -6.67
C GLU A 85 -5.82 6.15 -5.84
N MET A 86 -4.90 5.91 -4.89
CA MET A 86 -5.00 4.78 -3.96
C MET A 86 -6.12 5.00 -2.94
N ILE A 87 -6.28 6.22 -2.44
CA ILE A 87 -7.37 6.56 -1.53
C ILE A 87 -8.71 6.34 -2.24
N GLU A 88 -8.85 6.84 -3.46
CA GLU A 88 -10.04 6.64 -4.30
C GLU A 88 -10.31 5.16 -4.59
N ALA A 89 -9.28 4.39 -4.94
CA ALA A 89 -9.42 2.96 -5.17
C ALA A 89 -9.88 2.24 -3.90
N ALA A 90 -9.29 2.56 -2.74
CA ALA A 90 -9.69 1.96 -1.47
C ALA A 90 -11.12 2.34 -1.06
N ALA A 91 -11.57 3.56 -1.36
CA ALA A 91 -12.92 4.03 -1.08
C ALA A 91 -13.98 3.45 -2.02
N SER A 92 -13.62 3.17 -3.28
CA SER A 92 -14.54 2.70 -4.31
C SER A 92 -14.62 1.18 -4.45
N CYS A 93 -13.65 0.44 -3.92
CA CYS A 93 -13.58 -1.01 -3.99
C CYS A 93 -14.26 -1.63 -2.76
N ASP A 94 -15.44 -2.18 -2.94
CA ASP A 94 -16.29 -2.74 -1.87
C ASP A 94 -15.68 -3.93 -1.10
N LYS A 95 -14.72 -4.63 -1.71
CA LYS A 95 -14.01 -5.76 -1.08
C LYS A 95 -12.73 -5.34 -0.35
N VAL A 96 -12.25 -4.11 -0.54
CA VAL A 96 -11.07 -3.60 0.17
C VAL A 96 -11.44 -3.31 1.62
N CYS A 97 -10.70 -3.94 2.55
CA CYS A 97 -10.94 -3.73 3.98
C CYS A 97 -10.53 -2.31 4.39
N GLU A 98 -11.36 -1.67 5.19
CA GLU A 98 -11.15 -0.32 5.73
C GLU A 98 -10.07 -0.28 6.82
N HIS A 99 -8.96 -0.96 6.59
CA HIS A 99 -7.82 -1.02 7.49
C HIS A 99 -6.53 -0.67 6.76
N PHE A 100 -5.84 0.35 7.25
CA PHE A 100 -4.60 0.88 6.66
C PHE A 100 -3.46 0.83 7.67
N HIS A 101 -2.42 0.08 7.34
CA HIS A 101 -1.19 0.09 8.12
C HIS A 101 -0.22 1.13 7.51
N LEU A 102 0.00 2.23 8.25
CA LEU A 102 0.80 3.38 7.81
C LEU A 102 1.89 3.68 8.85
N PRO A 103 3.08 3.06 8.75
CA PRO A 103 4.16 3.28 9.70
C PRO A 103 4.66 4.73 9.71
N LEU A 104 4.38 5.48 10.79
CA LEU A 104 4.88 6.85 11.01
C LEU A 104 6.39 6.85 11.29
N GLN A 105 6.84 5.90 12.10
CA GLN A 105 8.18 5.70 12.61
C GLN A 105 8.61 6.68 13.70
N ALA A 106 8.40 7.99 13.56
CA ALA A 106 8.68 8.99 14.59
C ALA A 106 7.77 10.21 14.44
N GLY A 107 7.43 10.86 15.55
CA GLY A 107 6.66 12.11 15.54
C GLY A 107 7.51 13.36 15.26
N SER A 108 8.83 13.26 15.39
CA SER A 108 9.77 14.37 15.17
C SER A 108 10.25 14.44 13.73
N ASP A 109 10.05 15.57 13.06
CA ASP A 109 10.53 15.78 11.68
C ASP A 109 12.06 15.68 11.58
N ARG A 110 12.80 16.07 12.64
CA ARG A 110 14.25 15.90 12.73
C ARG A 110 14.62 14.41 12.67
N VAL A 111 13.92 13.57 13.43
CA VAL A 111 14.16 12.12 13.45
C VAL A 111 13.73 11.49 12.13
N LEU A 112 12.58 11.86 11.57
CA LEU A 112 12.13 11.40 10.25
C LEU A 112 13.14 11.70 9.14
N LYS A 113 13.76 12.90 9.18
CA LYS A 113 14.83 13.28 8.26
C LYS A 113 16.10 12.42 8.45
N MET A 114 16.51 12.19 9.69
CA MET A 114 17.66 11.29 9.99
C MET A 114 17.40 9.85 9.54
N MET A 115 16.15 9.38 9.66
CA MET A 115 15.70 8.07 9.15
C MET A 115 15.54 8.03 7.62
N ASN A 116 15.73 9.15 6.92
CA ASN A 116 15.53 9.29 5.47
C ASN A 116 14.13 8.88 5.00
N ARG A 117 13.08 9.25 5.77
CA ARG A 117 11.69 8.84 5.46
C ARG A 117 11.06 9.61 4.30
N GLY A 118 11.53 10.83 4.00
CA GLY A 118 11.07 11.62 2.86
C GLY A 118 9.68 12.23 3.01
N TYR A 119 9.17 12.35 4.25
CA TYR A 119 7.94 13.06 4.61
C TYR A 119 8.07 13.70 5.98
N THR A 120 7.15 14.61 6.32
CA THR A 120 7.03 15.27 7.62
C THR A 120 5.84 14.72 8.40
N SER A 121 5.81 14.97 9.71
CA SER A 121 4.66 14.64 10.57
C SER A 121 3.37 15.32 10.09
N ALA A 122 3.44 16.58 9.66
CA ALA A 122 2.31 17.31 9.12
C ALA A 122 1.74 16.63 7.84
N ARG A 123 2.61 16.19 6.92
CA ARG A 123 2.18 15.46 5.72
C ARG A 123 1.56 14.11 6.05
N TYR A 124 2.07 13.44 7.08
CA TYR A 124 1.48 12.18 7.54
C TYR A 124 0.07 12.40 8.10
N LEU A 125 -0.13 13.43 8.93
CA LEU A 125 -1.44 13.75 9.48
C LEU A 125 -2.45 14.14 8.38
N ASP A 126 -2.03 14.97 7.42
CA ASP A 126 -2.85 15.29 6.24
C ASP A 126 -3.29 14.02 5.48
N LEU A 127 -2.38 13.08 5.27
CA LEU A 127 -2.71 11.79 4.64
C LEU A 127 -3.76 11.01 5.45
N VAL A 128 -3.60 10.95 6.78
CA VAL A 128 -4.55 10.29 7.68
C VAL A 128 -5.93 10.91 7.57
N ASP A 129 -6.01 12.24 7.56
CA ASP A 129 -7.26 12.98 7.45
C ASP A 129 -7.95 12.73 6.10
N ARG A 130 -7.21 12.74 5.01
CA ARG A 130 -7.74 12.42 3.66
C ARG A 130 -8.26 10.99 3.58
N ILE A 131 -7.55 10.02 4.14
CA ILE A 131 -8.03 8.63 4.19
C ILE A 131 -9.34 8.56 4.99
N ARG A 132 -9.44 9.19 6.16
CA ARG A 132 -10.64 9.19 6.99
C ARG A 132 -11.82 9.90 6.33
N GLN A 133 -11.57 10.94 5.55
CA GLN A 133 -12.61 11.63 4.78
C GLN A 133 -13.16 10.74 3.66
N ALA A 134 -12.29 10.02 2.94
CA ALA A 134 -12.69 9.16 1.84
C ALA A 134 -13.27 7.82 2.30
N VAL A 135 -12.79 7.30 3.44
CA VAL A 135 -13.19 6.03 4.05
C VAL A 135 -13.55 6.27 5.52
N PRO A 136 -14.78 6.69 5.84
CA PRO A 136 -15.16 7.11 7.20
C PRO A 136 -14.98 6.03 8.28
N GLY A 137 -15.06 4.74 7.92
CA GLY A 137 -14.83 3.59 8.81
C GLY A 137 -13.35 3.20 8.97
N ALA A 138 -12.42 3.94 8.38
CA ALA A 138 -11.01 3.57 8.32
C ALA A 138 -10.36 3.38 9.69
N SER A 139 -9.87 2.17 9.94
CA SER A 139 -8.95 1.86 11.03
C SER A 139 -7.51 2.05 10.55
N ILE A 140 -6.75 2.90 11.25
CA ILE A 140 -5.35 3.16 10.91
C ILE A 140 -4.46 2.66 12.03
N THR A 141 -3.50 1.82 11.65
CA THR A 141 -2.44 1.34 12.55
C THR A 141 -1.09 1.87 12.12
N THR A 142 -0.19 2.05 13.07
CA THR A 142 1.13 2.64 12.83
C THR A 142 2.18 1.97 13.70
N ASP A 143 3.42 2.02 13.24
CA ASP A 143 4.60 1.71 14.06
C ASP A 143 5.31 3.00 14.43
N ILE A 144 5.78 3.08 15.68
CA ILE A 144 6.59 4.17 16.19
C ILE A 144 7.84 3.56 16.83
N MET A 145 8.99 4.11 16.47
CA MET A 145 10.28 3.76 17.03
C MET A 145 10.74 4.88 17.97
N VAL A 146 11.26 4.50 19.12
CA VAL A 146 11.87 5.41 20.09
C VAL A 146 13.33 5.03 20.30
N GLY A 147 14.14 5.99 20.73
CA GLY A 147 15.57 5.77 20.98
C GLY A 147 16.41 5.67 19.69
N PHE A 148 15.96 6.32 18.61
CA PHE A 148 16.77 6.41 17.39
C PHE A 148 18.06 7.18 17.66
N PRO A 149 19.24 6.79 17.10
CA PRO A 149 20.50 7.49 17.32
C PRO A 149 20.38 9.01 17.07
N GLY A 150 20.70 9.80 18.09
CA GLY A 150 20.55 11.27 18.07
C GLY A 150 19.15 11.78 18.44
N GLU A 151 18.21 10.93 18.82
CA GLU A 151 16.95 11.35 19.44
C GLU A 151 17.21 11.90 20.86
N THR A 152 16.53 12.96 21.24
CA THR A 152 16.59 13.58 22.58
C THR A 152 15.26 13.34 23.29
N GLU A 153 15.29 13.33 24.61
CA GLU A 153 14.09 13.32 25.47
C GLU A 153 13.19 14.53 25.20
#